data_ed60b7b061559aacfa6963df417b2ffa
#
_entry.id   ed60b7b061559aacfa6963df417b2ffa
#
_cell.length_a   1.000
_cell.length_b   1.000
_cell.length_c   1.000
_cell.angle_alpha   90.00
_cell.angle_beta   90.00
_cell.angle_gamma   90.00
#
_symmetry.space_group_name_H-M   'P 1'
#
loop_
_entity.id
_entity.type
_entity.pdbx_description
1 polymer ?
#
loop_
_entity_poly.entity_id
_entity_poly.type
_entity_poly.pdbx_seq_one_letter_code
_entity_poly.pdbx_strand_id
1 'polypeptide(L)'
;MLISPFRAFALIALFSLCLSKAQAQLLPTPSAGEMAFAAGNLESAQKFYSAAVKAAPEALAPRLGLIRTLMRQDNWPEALAEAQAAALKFTTSADAHGLLSLALIRAGWSGEYIKEAAQSLALDTNNYWGLLATGRAAEWEGDYKAAHCCFWHASETHPEWPEGWGQLLVLEDDTLTLKEATQIAAIYLKLDPHGHPHKEIVENARDITENAAAYQAFFSGSKTFQRIHSPLAPGTESLQSSSTVVDFLGDFAIFPVTINGQPFRLLFDTGGGDDILLFWNSAKRLHLPSLAHTHIRGVGGSEKSDVLKAESMEIAGVPFRSIKIVTADSMLDKTDGILGGNILNDSVVTLDFEKRTALLTNGANAQAPDPLSGDKSITLPFHYYHGCLYIQVAVNGQALWALLDTGAFRSTLSLRLAREQLRGLPKEDIQTGTDTGKRGIGSSDNKMQYIVSRYESQIQLSQNPPVYIPIDTAGTSDLDRQISPSAQTDFEISLWMGMSSFTYARRITFDYPRHLLTFEYKEPDLAPAPGPAKK
;
A
#
# COMPACT_ATOMS: atom_id res chain seq x y z
N MET A 1 -7.16 31.69 20.46
CA MET A 1 -6.01 32.22 19.71
C MET A 1 -4.94 31.14 19.81
N LEU A 2 -5.00 30.14 18.94
CA LEU A 2 -4.06 29.01 18.91
C LEU A 2 -2.83 29.47 18.11
N ILE A 3 -1.70 29.51 18.76
CA ILE A 3 -0.42 29.85 18.13
C ILE A 3 -0.06 28.67 17.23
N SER A 4 0.08 28.93 15.92
CA SER A 4 0.53 27.93 14.95
C SER A 4 1.83 27.28 15.44
N PRO A 5 1.95 25.93 15.42
CA PRO A 5 3.16 25.24 15.88
C PRO A 5 4.44 25.68 15.13
N PHE A 6 4.32 26.21 13.93
CA PHE A 6 5.45 26.76 13.15
C PHE A 6 6.11 28.00 13.75
N ARG A 7 5.42 28.79 14.58
CA ARG A 7 6.06 29.91 15.29
C ARG A 7 6.92 29.47 16.47
N ALA A 8 6.65 28.29 17.03
CA ALA A 8 7.51 27.70 18.06
C ALA A 8 8.85 27.21 17.50
N PHE A 9 8.88 26.70 16.25
CA PHE A 9 10.12 26.20 15.62
C PHE A 9 11.17 27.29 15.38
N ALA A 10 10.78 28.49 15.00
CA ALA A 10 11.70 29.61 14.80
C ALA A 10 12.28 30.13 16.14
N LEU A 11 11.53 30.01 17.22
CA LEU A 11 11.99 30.42 18.56
C LEU A 11 12.89 29.37 19.23
N ILE A 12 12.63 28.08 19.00
CA ILE A 12 13.43 26.96 19.55
C ILE A 12 14.83 26.95 18.89
N ALA A 13 14.90 27.18 17.57
CA ALA A 13 16.18 27.25 16.86
C ALA A 13 17.06 28.43 17.33
N LEU A 14 16.47 29.56 17.77
CA LEU A 14 17.19 30.69 18.31
C LEU A 14 17.55 30.52 19.80
N PHE A 15 16.73 29.76 20.57
CA PHE A 15 17.04 29.49 21.97
C PHE A 15 18.12 28.42 22.16
N SER A 16 18.27 27.48 21.23
CA SER A 16 19.30 26.43 21.26
C SER A 16 20.71 26.99 21.00
N LEU A 17 20.81 28.15 20.36
CA LEU A 17 22.12 28.84 20.11
C LEU A 17 22.64 29.63 21.30
N CYS A 18 21.80 29.97 22.26
CA CYS A 18 22.21 30.80 23.43
C CYS A 18 22.50 30.00 24.71
N LEU A 19 22.15 28.72 24.80
CA LEU A 19 22.37 27.88 25.99
C LEU A 19 23.57 26.95 25.92
N SER A 20 24.37 26.97 24.85
CA SER A 20 25.44 26.02 24.59
C SER A 20 26.82 26.36 25.12
N LYS A 21 26.96 27.26 26.08
CA LYS A 21 28.29 27.56 26.68
C LYS A 21 28.49 27.11 28.14
N ALA A 22 27.51 26.42 28.74
CA ALA A 22 27.62 26.16 30.19
C ALA A 22 27.54 24.69 30.61
N GLN A 23 27.32 23.71 29.71
CA GLN A 23 27.46 22.27 30.04
C GLN A 23 27.84 21.51 28.78
N ALA A 24 29.10 21.53 28.40
CA ALA A 24 29.68 20.48 27.57
C ALA A 24 29.81 19.22 28.44
N GLN A 25 28.67 18.56 28.75
CA GLN A 25 28.70 17.14 29.02
C GLN A 25 29.23 16.51 27.74
N LEU A 26 30.38 15.88 27.82
CA LEU A 26 30.95 15.05 26.75
C LEU A 26 29.84 14.08 26.32
N LEU A 27 29.17 14.37 25.19
CA LEU A 27 28.29 13.40 24.57
C LEU A 27 29.14 12.15 24.34
N PRO A 28 28.68 10.96 24.73
CA PRO A 28 29.44 9.74 24.51
C PRO A 28 29.83 9.64 23.04
N THR A 29 31.08 9.35 22.76
CA THR A 29 31.57 9.19 21.38
C THR A 29 30.70 8.12 20.69
N PRO A 30 30.09 8.43 19.52
CA PRO A 30 29.27 7.47 18.82
C PRO A 30 30.02 6.15 18.59
N SER A 31 29.35 5.03 18.79
CA SER A 31 29.95 3.71 18.52
C SER A 31 30.26 3.58 17.01
N ALA A 32 31.19 2.66 16.67
CA ALA A 32 31.48 2.38 15.26
C ALA A 32 30.22 1.95 14.48
N GLY A 33 29.29 1.26 15.15
CA GLY A 33 27.99 0.90 14.57
C GLY A 33 27.12 2.11 14.26
N GLU A 34 27.02 3.06 15.20
CA GLU A 34 26.26 4.31 15.00
C GLU A 34 26.85 5.18 13.89
N MET A 35 28.17 5.30 13.83
CA MET A 35 28.84 6.05 12.76
C MET A 35 28.59 5.42 11.39
N ALA A 36 28.68 4.10 11.29
CA ALA A 36 28.41 3.38 10.04
C ALA A 36 26.93 3.48 9.63
N PHE A 37 26.02 3.36 10.58
CA PHE A 37 24.57 3.50 10.36
C PHE A 37 24.21 4.90 9.87
N ALA A 38 24.71 5.95 10.53
CA ALA A 38 24.48 7.33 10.14
C ALA A 38 25.09 7.68 8.76
N ALA A 39 26.18 7.00 8.37
CA ALA A 39 26.77 7.12 7.04
C ALA A 39 26.04 6.32 5.95
N GLY A 40 24.95 5.60 6.29
CA GLY A 40 24.24 4.72 5.35
C GLY A 40 24.99 3.44 4.99
N ASN A 41 26.13 3.14 5.64
CA ASN A 41 26.88 1.91 5.41
C ASN A 41 26.31 0.79 6.30
N LEU A 42 25.16 0.25 5.86
CA LEU A 42 24.37 -0.71 6.63
C LEU A 42 25.09 -2.06 6.83
N GLU A 43 25.92 -2.50 5.87
CA GLU A 43 26.71 -3.74 6.03
C GLU A 43 27.74 -3.59 7.14
N SER A 44 28.47 -2.49 7.18
CA SER A 44 29.42 -2.21 8.25
C SER A 44 28.71 -2.02 9.60
N ALA A 45 27.57 -1.33 9.62
CA ALA A 45 26.76 -1.15 10.82
C ALA A 45 26.33 -2.51 11.40
N GLN A 46 25.77 -3.41 10.56
CA GLN A 46 25.39 -4.76 10.97
C GLN A 46 26.57 -5.54 11.56
N LYS A 47 27.74 -5.49 10.90
CA LYS A 47 28.95 -6.15 11.39
C LYS A 47 29.38 -5.64 12.77
N PHE A 48 29.41 -4.32 12.96
CA PHE A 48 29.80 -3.73 14.24
C PHE A 48 28.79 -4.02 15.34
N TYR A 49 27.48 -3.87 15.07
CA TYR A 49 26.46 -4.16 16.07
C TYR A 49 26.40 -5.65 16.43
N SER A 50 26.51 -6.55 15.44
CA SER A 50 26.56 -8.00 15.70
C SER A 50 27.77 -8.39 16.56
N ALA A 51 28.93 -7.79 16.32
CA ALA A 51 30.11 -8.00 17.16
C ALA A 51 29.90 -7.47 18.59
N ALA A 52 29.29 -6.28 18.73
CA ALA A 52 29.00 -5.68 20.03
C ALA A 52 27.96 -6.50 20.83
N VAL A 53 26.90 -7.01 20.18
CA VAL A 53 25.92 -7.92 20.81
C VAL A 53 26.56 -9.20 21.29
N LYS A 54 27.51 -9.77 20.52
CA LYS A 54 28.27 -10.97 20.95
C LYS A 54 29.20 -10.66 22.13
N ALA A 55 29.84 -9.51 22.14
CA ALA A 55 30.77 -9.10 23.20
C ALA A 55 30.06 -8.74 24.51
N ALA A 56 28.86 -8.14 24.41
CA ALA A 56 28.06 -7.71 25.55
C ALA A 56 26.59 -8.10 25.39
N PRO A 57 26.22 -9.37 25.56
CA PRO A 57 24.85 -9.87 25.34
C PRO A 57 23.80 -9.23 26.25
N GLU A 58 24.22 -8.65 27.38
CA GLU A 58 23.37 -7.96 28.34
C GLU A 58 23.17 -6.48 27.99
N ALA A 59 23.85 -5.96 26.98
CA ALA A 59 23.70 -4.56 26.54
C ALA A 59 22.55 -4.39 25.56
N LEU A 60 21.61 -3.52 25.89
CA LEU A 60 20.45 -3.23 25.03
C LEU A 60 20.82 -2.43 23.78
N ALA A 61 21.58 -1.34 23.93
CA ALA A 61 21.84 -0.40 22.85
C ALA A 61 22.43 -1.02 21.56
N PRO A 62 23.43 -1.93 21.60
CA PRO A 62 23.91 -2.58 20.39
C PRO A 62 22.85 -3.43 19.70
N ARG A 63 21.96 -4.06 20.47
CA ARG A 63 20.88 -4.90 19.94
C ARG A 63 19.83 -4.05 19.23
N LEU A 64 19.41 -2.91 19.81
CA LEU A 64 18.52 -1.97 19.13
C LEU A 64 19.14 -1.43 17.83
N GLY A 65 20.44 -1.12 17.85
CA GLY A 65 21.18 -0.72 16.65
C GLY A 65 21.20 -1.80 15.57
N LEU A 66 21.35 -3.08 15.97
CA LEU A 66 21.30 -4.21 15.04
C LEU A 66 19.90 -4.35 14.42
N ILE A 67 18.84 -4.32 15.23
CA ILE A 67 17.46 -4.43 14.76
C ILE A 67 17.17 -3.33 13.74
N ARG A 68 17.45 -2.05 14.06
CA ARG A 68 17.27 -0.91 13.15
C ARG A 68 18.05 -1.09 11.85
N THR A 69 19.25 -1.60 11.93
CA THR A 69 20.09 -1.85 10.74
C THR A 69 19.48 -2.92 9.85
N LEU A 70 19.03 -4.03 10.43
CA LEU A 70 18.37 -5.11 9.70
C LEU A 70 17.07 -4.65 9.04
N MET A 71 16.26 -3.83 9.73
CA MET A 71 15.06 -3.21 9.17
C MET A 71 15.39 -2.32 7.95
N ARG A 72 16.43 -1.49 8.04
CA ARG A 72 16.87 -0.65 6.92
C ARG A 72 17.55 -1.41 5.77
N GLN A 73 17.95 -2.67 5.99
CA GLN A 73 18.44 -3.59 4.95
C GLN A 73 17.31 -4.42 4.33
N ASP A 74 16.06 -4.23 4.75
CA ASP A 74 14.91 -5.07 4.39
C ASP A 74 15.08 -6.55 4.80
N ASN A 75 15.90 -6.81 5.81
CA ASN A 75 16.13 -8.16 6.36
C ASN A 75 15.19 -8.41 7.55
N TRP A 76 13.90 -8.48 7.27
CA TRP A 76 12.85 -8.56 8.28
C TRP A 76 12.81 -9.85 9.07
N PRO A 77 13.12 -11.04 8.52
CA PRO A 77 13.14 -12.26 9.32
C PRO A 77 14.15 -12.20 10.46
N GLU A 78 15.36 -11.70 10.20
CA GLU A 78 16.37 -11.52 11.24
C GLU A 78 16.01 -10.35 12.18
N ALA A 79 15.46 -9.25 11.64
CA ALA A 79 15.01 -8.13 12.45
C ALA A 79 13.93 -8.54 13.47
N LEU A 80 12.93 -9.34 13.03
CA LEU A 80 11.88 -9.87 13.90
C LEU A 80 12.46 -10.78 14.98
N ALA A 81 13.35 -11.71 14.63
CA ALA A 81 13.96 -12.61 15.60
C ALA A 81 14.76 -11.85 16.68
N GLU A 82 15.55 -10.85 16.27
CA GLU A 82 16.32 -10.01 17.20
C GLU A 82 15.40 -9.10 18.04
N ALA A 83 14.31 -8.58 17.48
CA ALA A 83 13.34 -7.75 18.20
C ALA A 83 12.57 -8.58 19.24
N GLN A 84 12.15 -9.80 18.91
CA GLN A 84 11.54 -10.74 19.86
C GLN A 84 12.49 -11.06 21.02
N ALA A 85 13.75 -11.36 20.71
CA ALA A 85 14.76 -11.62 21.73
C ALA A 85 15.04 -10.38 22.60
N ALA A 86 14.99 -9.17 22.01
CA ALA A 86 15.16 -7.92 22.76
C ALA A 86 13.99 -7.67 23.72
N ALA A 87 12.75 -7.72 23.24
CA ALA A 87 11.56 -7.46 24.07
C ALA A 87 11.41 -8.50 25.19
N LEU A 88 11.70 -9.78 24.90
CA LEU A 88 11.69 -10.84 25.93
C LEU A 88 12.72 -10.60 27.03
N LYS A 89 13.91 -10.11 26.68
CA LYS A 89 15.00 -9.89 27.63
C LYS A 89 14.89 -8.56 28.36
N PHE A 90 14.46 -7.52 27.70
CA PHE A 90 14.42 -6.15 28.19
C PHE A 90 12.98 -5.66 28.31
N THR A 91 12.19 -6.34 29.12
CA THR A 91 10.74 -6.14 29.27
C THR A 91 10.31 -4.73 29.71
N THR A 92 11.23 -3.90 30.15
CA THR A 92 10.99 -2.49 30.53
C THR A 92 11.54 -1.50 29.51
N SER A 93 11.97 -1.98 28.34
CA SER A 93 12.47 -1.11 27.29
C SER A 93 11.36 -0.74 26.31
N ALA A 94 10.96 0.51 26.29
CA ALA A 94 10.00 1.04 25.32
C ALA A 94 10.48 0.83 23.87
N ASP A 95 11.77 1.06 23.59
CA ASP A 95 12.34 0.86 22.26
C ASP A 95 12.27 -0.60 21.79
N ALA A 96 12.52 -1.56 22.68
CA ALA A 96 12.48 -2.98 22.31
C ALA A 96 11.06 -3.40 21.91
N HIS A 97 10.04 -2.96 22.66
CA HIS A 97 8.64 -3.22 22.34
C HIS A 97 8.19 -2.48 21.07
N GLY A 98 8.58 -1.22 20.88
CA GLY A 98 8.25 -0.44 19.69
C GLY A 98 8.85 -1.05 18.41
N LEU A 99 10.12 -1.42 18.43
CA LEU A 99 10.77 -2.09 17.30
C LEU A 99 10.19 -3.49 17.03
N LEU A 100 9.81 -4.24 18.07
CA LEU A 100 9.11 -5.51 17.90
C LEU A 100 7.75 -5.31 17.23
N SER A 101 7.00 -4.29 17.64
CA SER A 101 5.73 -3.96 17.01
C SER A 101 5.87 -3.70 15.51
N LEU A 102 6.84 -2.87 15.10
CA LEU A 102 7.11 -2.61 13.68
C LEU A 102 7.52 -3.87 12.91
N ALA A 103 8.34 -4.74 13.52
CA ALA A 103 8.73 -5.99 12.89
C ALA A 103 7.55 -6.97 12.72
N LEU A 104 6.60 -6.98 13.68
CA LEU A 104 5.37 -7.77 13.61
C LEU A 104 4.39 -7.25 12.54
N ILE A 105 4.28 -5.92 12.38
CA ILE A 105 3.53 -5.31 11.29
C ILE A 105 4.06 -5.85 9.95
N ARG A 106 5.36 -5.82 9.78
CA ARG A 106 6.01 -6.30 8.55
C ARG A 106 5.79 -7.80 8.29
N ALA A 107 5.71 -8.60 9.35
CA ALA A 107 5.47 -10.04 9.27
C ALA A 107 4.01 -10.41 8.95
N GLY A 108 3.09 -9.46 8.84
CA GLY A 108 1.73 -9.71 8.38
C GLY A 108 0.62 -9.34 9.35
N TRP A 109 0.77 -8.26 10.12
CA TRP A 109 -0.32 -7.70 10.92
C TRP A 109 -0.96 -8.69 11.91
N SER A 110 -0.16 -9.51 12.58
CA SER A 110 -0.67 -10.32 13.68
C SER A 110 -1.14 -9.40 14.81
N GLY A 111 -2.28 -9.64 15.46
CA GLY A 111 -2.79 -8.80 16.53
C GLY A 111 -1.83 -8.55 17.71
N GLU A 112 -0.66 -9.18 17.70
CA GLU A 112 0.40 -9.00 18.68
C GLU A 112 1.09 -7.63 18.57
N TYR A 113 1.18 -7.05 17.35
CA TYR A 113 1.81 -5.74 17.17
C TYR A 113 1.12 -4.65 17.97
N ILE A 114 -0.22 -4.70 18.11
CA ILE A 114 -1.00 -3.71 18.88
C ILE A 114 -0.58 -3.76 20.35
N LYS A 115 -0.39 -4.95 20.91
CA LYS A 115 0.04 -5.14 22.29
C LYS A 115 1.44 -4.58 22.52
N GLU A 116 2.34 -4.84 21.61
CA GLU A 116 3.71 -4.37 21.69
C GLU A 116 3.82 -2.84 21.52
N ALA A 117 3.05 -2.24 20.60
CA ALA A 117 2.95 -0.78 20.49
C ALA A 117 2.40 -0.14 21.78
N ALA A 118 1.31 -0.70 22.31
CA ALA A 118 0.71 -0.22 23.56
C ALA A 118 1.66 -0.37 24.75
N GLN A 119 2.41 -1.47 24.85
CA GLN A 119 3.42 -1.67 25.88
C GLN A 119 4.56 -0.66 25.77
N SER A 120 5.02 -0.38 24.55
CA SER A 120 6.03 0.65 24.29
C SER A 120 5.58 2.03 24.81
N LEU A 121 4.37 2.46 24.43
CA LEU A 121 3.83 3.76 24.85
C LEU A 121 3.42 3.81 26.33
N ALA A 122 3.11 2.67 26.96
CA ALA A 122 2.89 2.60 28.40
C ALA A 122 4.19 2.80 29.20
N LEU A 123 5.33 2.37 28.66
CA LEU A 123 6.65 2.58 29.24
C LEU A 123 7.20 3.98 29.01
N ASP A 124 6.97 4.52 27.81
CA ASP A 124 7.35 5.88 27.42
C ASP A 124 6.37 6.41 26.37
N THR A 125 5.52 7.34 26.76
CA THR A 125 4.48 7.95 25.90
C THR A 125 5.04 8.71 24.70
N ASN A 126 6.33 9.07 24.73
CA ASN A 126 7.04 9.74 23.65
C ASN A 126 7.98 8.81 22.87
N ASN A 127 7.86 7.50 23.10
CA ASN A 127 8.73 6.56 22.41
C ASN A 127 8.54 6.62 20.89
N TYR A 128 9.62 6.92 20.19
CA TYR A 128 9.63 7.08 18.74
C TYR A 128 9.06 5.86 17.98
N TRP A 129 9.54 4.67 18.32
CA TRP A 129 9.15 3.43 17.65
C TRP A 129 7.72 3.02 17.99
N GLY A 130 7.31 3.24 19.24
CA GLY A 130 5.92 3.03 19.66
C GLY A 130 4.95 3.98 18.95
N LEU A 131 5.33 5.24 18.78
CA LEU A 131 4.55 6.23 18.02
C LEU A 131 4.46 5.84 16.55
N LEU A 132 5.58 5.44 15.91
CA LEU A 132 5.55 4.96 14.52
C LEU A 132 4.65 3.74 14.36
N ALA A 133 4.77 2.74 15.23
CA ALA A 133 3.94 1.54 15.17
C ALA A 133 2.45 1.85 15.36
N THR A 134 2.12 2.75 16.28
CA THR A 134 0.73 3.19 16.51
C THR A 134 0.19 3.98 15.32
N GLY A 135 1.00 4.85 14.73
CA GLY A 135 0.64 5.59 13.52
C GLY A 135 0.35 4.65 12.35
N ARG A 136 1.19 3.63 12.16
CA ARG A 136 0.98 2.60 11.14
C ARG A 136 -0.31 1.81 11.37
N ALA A 137 -0.60 1.45 12.63
CA ALA A 137 -1.86 0.80 12.98
C ALA A 137 -3.07 1.66 12.65
N ALA A 138 -3.02 2.94 13.00
CA ALA A 138 -4.09 3.88 12.70
C ALA A 138 -4.29 4.08 11.20
N GLU A 139 -3.21 4.18 10.43
CA GLU A 139 -3.24 4.26 8.96
C GLU A 139 -3.91 3.02 8.35
N TRP A 140 -3.53 1.83 8.82
CA TRP A 140 -4.14 0.57 8.38
C TRP A 140 -5.64 0.51 8.63
N GLU A 141 -6.10 1.05 9.76
CA GLU A 141 -7.52 1.14 10.11
C GLU A 141 -8.23 2.32 9.41
N GLY A 142 -7.53 3.11 8.60
CA GLY A 142 -8.09 4.27 7.90
C GLY A 142 -8.24 5.52 8.77
N ASP A 143 -7.74 5.51 10.00
CA ASP A 143 -7.69 6.71 10.84
C ASP A 143 -6.44 7.55 10.54
N TYR A 144 -6.44 8.14 9.36
CA TYR A 144 -5.32 8.95 8.86
C TYR A 144 -4.99 10.15 9.77
N LYS A 145 -5.99 10.69 10.50
CA LYS A 145 -5.73 11.79 11.45
C LYS A 145 -4.94 11.33 12.65
N ALA A 146 -5.29 10.17 13.21
CA ALA A 146 -4.52 9.57 14.30
C ALA A 146 -3.12 9.17 13.81
N ALA A 147 -3.01 8.59 12.62
CA ALA A 147 -1.73 8.26 12.00
C ALA A 147 -0.84 9.50 11.86
N HIS A 148 -1.36 10.58 11.28
CA HIS A 148 -0.66 11.86 11.14
C HIS A 148 -0.16 12.38 12.50
N CYS A 149 -1.02 12.41 13.53
CA CYS A 149 -0.62 12.87 14.86
C CYS A 149 0.54 12.04 15.42
N CYS A 150 0.51 10.72 15.25
CA CYS A 150 1.56 9.82 15.72
C CYS A 150 2.88 10.04 14.97
N PHE A 151 2.85 10.11 13.64
CA PHE A 151 4.05 10.31 12.82
C PHE A 151 4.66 11.70 13.05
N TRP A 152 3.81 12.71 13.19
CA TRP A 152 4.27 14.07 13.52
C TRP A 152 4.96 14.12 14.87
N HIS A 153 4.33 13.54 15.90
CA HIS A 153 4.89 13.48 17.26
C HIS A 153 6.21 12.68 17.27
N ALA A 154 6.27 11.54 16.59
CA ALA A 154 7.53 10.81 16.44
C ALA A 154 8.62 11.69 15.82
N SER A 155 8.32 12.41 14.74
CA SER A 155 9.26 13.30 14.08
C SER A 155 9.70 14.49 14.93
N GLU A 156 8.86 14.96 15.87
CA GLU A 156 9.24 16.00 16.84
C GLU A 156 10.15 15.47 17.95
N THR A 157 9.99 14.20 18.37
CA THR A 157 10.84 13.60 19.41
C THR A 157 12.24 13.32 18.91
N HIS A 158 12.38 12.89 17.65
CA HIS A 158 13.64 12.58 16.98
C HIS A 158 13.70 13.18 15.56
N PRO A 159 13.87 14.50 15.44
CA PRO A 159 13.84 15.18 14.15
C PRO A 159 15.01 14.79 13.22
N GLU A 160 16.05 14.18 13.76
CA GLU A 160 17.20 13.65 13.03
C GLU A 160 16.97 12.26 12.42
N TRP A 161 15.83 11.59 12.69
CA TRP A 161 15.49 10.29 12.15
C TRP A 161 14.49 10.41 10.98
N PRO A 162 14.75 9.75 9.83
CA PRO A 162 13.95 9.97 8.62
C PRO A 162 12.59 9.27 8.62
N GLU A 163 12.42 8.19 9.41
CA GLU A 163 11.27 7.28 9.27
C GLU A 163 9.94 8.01 9.50
N GLY A 164 9.81 8.83 10.54
CA GLY A 164 8.59 9.58 10.84
C GLY A 164 8.26 10.61 9.74
N TRP A 165 9.26 11.32 9.25
CA TRP A 165 9.10 12.25 8.13
C TRP A 165 8.70 11.54 6.84
N GLY A 166 9.27 10.35 6.60
CA GLY A 166 8.92 9.51 5.46
C GLY A 166 7.46 9.05 5.52
N GLN A 167 6.99 8.61 6.68
CA GLN A 167 5.59 8.21 6.85
C GLN A 167 4.61 9.37 6.59
N LEU A 168 4.93 10.59 7.02
CA LEU A 168 4.11 11.76 6.71
C LEU A 168 4.01 12.07 5.21
N LEU A 169 5.06 11.77 4.43
CA LEU A 169 5.06 12.00 2.98
C LEU A 169 4.23 10.99 2.21
N VAL A 170 4.05 9.80 2.75
CA VAL A 170 3.33 8.71 2.09
C VAL A 170 1.92 8.53 2.63
N LEU A 171 1.60 9.18 3.73
CA LEU A 171 0.27 9.12 4.32
C LEU A 171 -0.77 9.72 3.36
N GLU A 172 -1.72 8.90 2.95
CA GLU A 172 -2.80 9.30 2.03
C GLU A 172 -3.94 10.00 2.79
N ASP A 173 -3.67 11.18 3.30
CA ASP A 173 -4.70 11.96 3.96
C ASP A 173 -4.71 13.43 3.50
N ASP A 174 -5.76 14.14 3.92
CA ASP A 174 -5.95 15.56 3.67
C ASP A 174 -5.25 16.45 4.71
N THR A 175 -4.34 15.94 5.51
CA THR A 175 -3.81 16.68 6.66
C THR A 175 -2.64 17.59 6.31
N LEU A 176 -1.85 17.26 5.28
CA LEU A 176 -0.73 18.10 4.83
C LEU A 176 -1.16 19.14 3.81
N THR A 177 -0.73 20.39 4.02
CA THR A 177 -0.74 21.39 2.95
C THR A 177 0.46 21.16 2.01
N LEU A 178 0.38 21.63 0.76
CA LEU A 178 1.52 21.56 -0.17
C LEU A 178 2.80 22.18 0.42
N LYS A 179 2.66 23.26 1.18
CA LYS A 179 3.80 23.92 1.85
C LYS A 179 4.44 22.99 2.89
N GLU A 180 3.64 22.32 3.71
CA GLU A 180 4.12 21.36 4.70
C GLU A 180 4.74 20.14 4.03
N ALA A 181 4.10 19.58 3.01
CA ALA A 181 4.64 18.46 2.24
C ALA A 181 6.02 18.82 1.62
N THR A 182 6.16 20.01 1.02
CA THR A 182 7.44 20.47 0.46
C THR A 182 8.52 20.62 1.54
N GLN A 183 8.16 21.13 2.72
CA GLN A 183 9.12 21.27 3.83
C GLN A 183 9.54 19.90 4.38
N ILE A 184 8.60 18.99 4.58
CA ILE A 184 8.88 17.62 5.04
C ILE A 184 9.74 16.88 4.01
N ALA A 185 9.43 16.99 2.72
CA ALA A 185 10.21 16.41 1.65
C ALA A 185 11.68 16.90 1.67
N ALA A 186 11.90 18.19 1.86
CA ALA A 186 13.25 18.75 1.96
C ALA A 186 14.01 18.24 3.21
N ILE A 187 13.30 18.07 4.35
CA ILE A 187 13.88 17.46 5.56
C ILE A 187 14.26 16.01 5.29
N TYR A 188 13.32 15.23 4.75
CA TYR A 188 13.54 13.81 4.47
C TYR A 188 14.73 13.58 3.53
N LEU A 189 14.78 14.30 2.41
CA LEU A 189 15.88 14.20 1.43
C LEU A 189 17.27 14.54 2.03
N LYS A 190 17.29 15.38 3.04
CA LYS A 190 18.53 15.70 3.77
C LYS A 190 18.95 14.58 4.71
N LEU A 191 17.98 13.90 5.35
CA LEU A 191 18.23 12.86 6.35
C LEU A 191 18.50 11.50 5.70
N ASP A 192 17.77 11.14 4.65
CA ASP A 192 17.96 9.90 3.92
C ASP A 192 17.89 10.09 2.38
N PRO A 193 18.95 10.63 1.77
CA PRO A 193 18.99 10.89 0.33
C PRO A 193 18.99 9.61 -0.53
N HIS A 194 19.19 8.46 0.07
CA HIS A 194 19.28 7.15 -0.60
C HIS A 194 18.02 6.31 -0.45
N GLY A 195 17.15 6.64 0.51
CA GLY A 195 15.89 5.96 0.74
C GLY A 195 16.04 4.51 1.18
N HIS A 196 16.62 4.26 2.34
CA HIS A 196 16.75 2.91 2.86
C HIS A 196 15.64 2.59 3.88
N PRO A 197 14.85 1.55 3.67
CA PRO A 197 14.83 0.61 2.52
C PRO A 197 13.97 1.12 1.34
N HIS A 198 13.29 2.25 1.50
CA HIS A 198 12.21 2.75 0.64
C HIS A 198 12.69 3.86 -0.31
N LYS A 199 13.28 3.49 -1.44
CA LYS A 199 13.70 4.43 -2.49
C LYS A 199 12.54 5.28 -3.03
N GLU A 200 11.35 4.74 -2.97
CA GLU A 200 10.11 5.39 -3.39
C GLU A 200 9.80 6.66 -2.60
N ILE A 201 10.09 6.69 -1.32
CA ILE A 201 9.89 7.90 -0.51
C ILE A 201 10.80 9.02 -1.01
N VAL A 202 12.04 8.69 -1.38
CA VAL A 202 12.97 9.67 -1.98
C VAL A 202 12.47 10.18 -3.33
N GLU A 203 11.93 9.30 -4.18
CA GLU A 203 11.36 9.70 -5.47
C GLU A 203 10.16 10.60 -5.26
N ASN A 204 9.23 10.23 -4.37
CA ASN A 204 8.07 11.04 -4.00
C ASN A 204 8.51 12.41 -3.42
N ALA A 205 9.47 12.42 -2.52
CA ALA A 205 9.99 13.67 -1.95
C ALA A 205 10.64 14.59 -3.00
N ARG A 206 11.34 14.02 -3.98
CA ARG A 206 11.89 14.77 -5.12
C ARG A 206 10.79 15.32 -6.00
N ASP A 207 9.81 14.48 -6.37
CA ASP A 207 8.67 14.90 -7.18
C ASP A 207 7.90 16.05 -6.52
N ILE A 208 7.66 15.99 -5.21
CA ILE A 208 7.02 17.07 -4.45
C ILE A 208 7.86 18.36 -4.52
N THR A 209 9.17 18.28 -4.30
CA THR A 209 10.04 19.48 -4.28
C THR A 209 10.24 20.09 -5.66
N GLU A 210 10.41 19.26 -6.69
CA GLU A 210 10.65 19.69 -8.07
C GLU A 210 9.38 20.26 -8.72
N ASN A 211 8.21 19.73 -8.39
CA ASN A 211 6.93 20.11 -8.98
C ASN A 211 6.07 21.03 -8.09
N ALA A 212 6.59 21.55 -6.97
CA ALA A 212 5.81 22.32 -6.00
C ALA A 212 4.99 23.45 -6.63
N ALA A 213 5.55 24.19 -7.60
CA ALA A 213 4.86 25.29 -8.27
C ALA A 213 3.71 24.80 -9.17
N ALA A 214 3.92 23.68 -9.87
CA ALA A 214 2.90 23.06 -10.71
C ALA A 214 1.76 22.48 -9.86
N TYR A 215 2.10 21.81 -8.77
CA TYR A 215 1.11 21.33 -7.80
C TYR A 215 0.32 22.47 -7.17
N GLN A 216 0.94 23.61 -6.87
CA GLN A 216 0.21 24.77 -6.35
C GLN A 216 -0.82 25.31 -7.32
N ALA A 217 -0.52 25.33 -8.62
CA ALA A 217 -1.47 25.74 -9.66
C ALA A 217 -2.61 24.72 -9.82
N PHE A 218 -2.29 23.42 -9.71
CA PHE A 218 -3.26 22.34 -9.78
C PHE A 218 -4.24 22.36 -8.60
N PHE A 219 -3.72 22.58 -7.38
CA PHE A 219 -4.48 22.59 -6.13
C PHE A 219 -5.03 23.99 -5.76
N SER A 220 -4.94 24.96 -6.66
CA SER A 220 -5.50 26.28 -6.42
C SER A 220 -6.99 26.19 -6.09
N GLY A 221 -7.34 26.40 -4.81
CA GLY A 221 -8.69 26.25 -4.27
C GLY A 221 -8.90 25.05 -3.32
N SER A 222 -7.98 24.10 -3.24
CA SER A 222 -7.96 23.06 -2.21
C SER A 222 -7.11 23.49 -1.02
N LYS A 223 -7.51 23.13 0.20
CA LYS A 223 -6.72 23.38 1.40
C LYS A 223 -5.63 22.33 1.63
N THR A 224 -5.69 21.21 0.92
CA THR A 224 -4.89 20.02 1.18
C THR A 224 -4.27 19.45 -0.08
N PHE A 225 -3.15 18.71 0.08
CA PHE A 225 -2.29 18.26 -1.02
C PHE A 225 -2.81 17.03 -1.77
N GLN A 226 -3.55 16.16 -1.14
CA GLN A 226 -3.77 14.80 -1.68
C GLN A 226 -5.14 14.52 -2.26
N ARG A 227 -6.19 15.25 -1.93
CA ARG A 227 -7.52 15.01 -2.51
C ARG A 227 -7.83 15.92 -3.68
N ILE A 228 -7.61 15.41 -4.88
CA ILE A 228 -8.11 16.02 -6.12
C ILE A 228 -9.45 15.40 -6.54
N HIS A 229 -10.03 14.58 -5.66
CA HIS A 229 -11.28 13.93 -5.98
C HIS A 229 -12.41 14.60 -5.24
N SER A 230 -13.18 15.39 -5.96
CA SER A 230 -14.53 15.66 -5.57
C SER A 230 -15.44 14.97 -6.58
N PRO A 231 -15.96 13.79 -6.27
CA PRO A 231 -16.83 13.08 -7.18
C PRO A 231 -18.13 13.81 -7.44
N LEU A 232 -18.50 14.82 -6.63
CA LEU A 232 -19.74 15.55 -6.76
C LEU A 232 -19.49 17.04 -6.92
N ALA A 233 -20.23 17.65 -7.85
CA ALA A 233 -20.35 19.11 -7.88
C ALA A 233 -20.89 19.60 -6.53
N PRO A 234 -20.36 20.72 -5.96
CA PRO A 234 -20.95 21.31 -4.77
C PRO A 234 -22.46 21.54 -5.01
N GLY A 235 -23.30 20.90 -4.21
CA GLY A 235 -24.75 21.01 -4.29
C GLY A 235 -25.51 19.81 -4.86
N THR A 236 -24.85 18.75 -5.33
CA THR A 236 -25.52 17.50 -5.70
C THR A 236 -25.42 16.49 -4.56
N GLU A 237 -26.23 16.65 -3.54
CA GLU A 237 -26.42 15.65 -2.46
C GLU A 237 -27.29 14.46 -2.90
N SER A 238 -27.71 14.40 -4.16
CA SER A 238 -28.56 13.34 -4.67
C SER A 238 -27.76 12.10 -5.00
N LEU A 239 -28.18 10.98 -4.42
CA LEU A 239 -27.73 9.64 -4.79
C LEU A 239 -27.82 9.47 -6.30
N GLN A 240 -26.70 9.15 -6.96
CA GLN A 240 -26.65 8.84 -8.38
C GLN A 240 -26.36 7.37 -8.54
N SER A 241 -27.24 6.66 -9.24
CA SER A 241 -27.06 5.25 -9.55
C SER A 241 -27.29 5.04 -11.04
N SER A 242 -26.32 4.42 -11.70
CA SER A 242 -26.41 4.14 -13.12
C SER A 242 -25.71 2.83 -13.46
N SER A 243 -26.26 2.13 -14.44
CA SER A 243 -25.70 0.88 -14.95
C SER A 243 -25.15 1.10 -16.35
N THR A 244 -24.02 0.48 -16.62
CA THR A 244 -23.39 0.48 -17.95
C THR A 244 -23.06 -0.93 -18.39
N VAL A 245 -23.03 -1.15 -19.71
CA VAL A 245 -22.46 -2.38 -20.27
C VAL A 245 -20.95 -2.28 -20.15
N VAL A 246 -20.37 -3.31 -19.54
CA VAL A 246 -18.92 -3.46 -19.42
C VAL A 246 -18.45 -4.44 -20.47
N ASP A 247 -17.46 -4.05 -21.23
CA ASP A 247 -16.79 -4.98 -22.14
C ASP A 247 -15.78 -5.80 -21.34
N PHE A 248 -15.79 -7.10 -21.53
CA PHE A 248 -14.81 -7.98 -20.91
C PHE A 248 -13.77 -8.40 -21.95
N LEU A 249 -12.54 -7.93 -21.77
CA LEU A 249 -11.39 -8.36 -22.55
C LEU A 249 -10.80 -9.61 -21.87
N GLY A 250 -11.22 -10.79 -22.29
CA GLY A 250 -11.09 -11.99 -21.47
C GLY A 250 -11.95 -11.84 -20.22
N ASP A 251 -11.35 -11.92 -19.04
CA ASP A 251 -12.02 -11.75 -17.75
C ASP A 251 -11.94 -10.29 -17.22
N PHE A 252 -11.13 -9.42 -17.83
CA PHE A 252 -10.96 -8.03 -17.40
C PHE A 252 -12.18 -7.17 -17.69
N ALA A 253 -12.64 -6.42 -16.70
CA ALA A 253 -13.73 -5.48 -16.83
C ALA A 253 -13.23 -4.14 -17.41
N ILE A 254 -13.72 -3.78 -18.60
CA ILE A 254 -13.37 -2.55 -19.30
C ILE A 254 -14.55 -1.59 -19.24
N PHE A 255 -14.39 -0.49 -18.53
CA PHE A 255 -15.41 0.54 -18.37
C PHE A 255 -15.37 1.53 -19.53
N PRO A 256 -16.52 1.85 -20.15
CA PRO A 256 -16.64 3.01 -20.99
C PRO A 256 -16.65 4.27 -20.11
N VAL A 257 -15.74 5.19 -20.40
CA VAL A 257 -15.55 6.43 -19.64
C VAL A 257 -15.50 7.59 -20.62
N THR A 258 -16.08 8.73 -20.24
CA THR A 258 -15.95 9.96 -21.01
C THR A 258 -15.06 10.93 -20.24
N ILE A 259 -14.00 11.45 -20.86
CA ILE A 259 -13.08 12.45 -20.26
C ILE A 259 -13.09 13.69 -21.15
N ASN A 260 -13.45 14.83 -20.60
CA ASN A 260 -13.63 16.09 -21.33
C ASN A 260 -14.47 15.91 -22.62
N GLY A 261 -15.53 15.11 -22.54
CA GLY A 261 -16.41 14.81 -23.67
C GLY A 261 -15.89 13.79 -24.69
N GLN A 262 -14.70 13.24 -24.50
CA GLN A 262 -14.13 12.22 -25.38
C GLN A 262 -14.25 10.81 -24.78
N PRO A 263 -14.57 9.78 -25.58
CA PRO A 263 -14.73 8.42 -25.09
C PRO A 263 -13.38 7.72 -24.89
N PHE A 264 -13.27 6.98 -23.80
CA PHE A 264 -12.14 6.13 -23.43
C PHE A 264 -12.62 4.77 -22.93
N ARG A 265 -11.76 3.78 -22.99
CA ARG A 265 -11.97 2.43 -22.50
C ARG A 265 -10.93 2.13 -21.42
N LEU A 266 -11.35 2.11 -20.17
CA LEU A 266 -10.44 1.96 -19.02
C LEU A 266 -10.63 0.60 -18.35
N LEU A 267 -9.52 -0.09 -18.11
CA LEU A 267 -9.48 -1.31 -17.28
C LEU A 267 -9.80 -0.94 -15.83
N PHE A 268 -10.80 -1.56 -15.24
CA PHE A 268 -11.05 -1.45 -13.80
C PHE A 268 -10.02 -2.26 -13.03
N ASP A 269 -9.20 -1.58 -12.22
CA ASP A 269 -8.05 -2.14 -11.53
C ASP A 269 -8.04 -1.75 -10.05
N THR A 270 -8.47 -2.67 -9.19
CA THR A 270 -8.46 -2.47 -7.74
C THR A 270 -7.07 -2.64 -7.10
N GLY A 271 -6.09 -3.14 -7.85
CA GLY A 271 -4.68 -3.20 -7.49
C GLY A 271 -3.88 -1.97 -7.96
N GLY A 272 -4.47 -1.14 -8.81
CA GLY A 272 -3.92 0.14 -9.26
C GLY A 272 -4.33 1.28 -8.33
N GLY A 273 -3.41 1.79 -7.51
CA GLY A 273 -3.72 2.81 -6.51
C GLY A 273 -3.99 4.20 -7.07
N ASP A 274 -3.58 4.49 -8.31
CA ASP A 274 -3.84 5.78 -8.96
C ASP A 274 -5.31 5.90 -9.38
N ASP A 275 -5.78 7.14 -9.58
CA ASP A 275 -7.17 7.38 -9.95
C ASP A 275 -7.45 7.01 -11.39
N ILE A 276 -6.79 7.75 -12.30
CA ILE A 276 -6.86 7.54 -13.75
C ILE A 276 -5.46 7.52 -14.30
N LEU A 277 -5.13 6.41 -14.93
CA LEU A 277 -3.91 6.29 -15.71
C LEU A 277 -4.29 6.14 -17.18
N LEU A 278 -3.80 7.04 -18.03
CA LEU A 278 -3.96 6.93 -19.47
C LEU A 278 -2.64 6.50 -20.13
N PHE A 279 -2.74 5.61 -21.09
CA PHE A 279 -1.58 5.32 -21.93
C PHE A 279 -1.23 6.54 -22.80
N TRP A 280 0.06 6.78 -23.02
CA TRP A 280 0.56 7.98 -23.70
C TRP A 280 -0.19 8.33 -24.98
N ASN A 281 -0.50 7.35 -25.81
CA ASN A 281 -1.20 7.60 -27.08
C ASN A 281 -2.67 8.02 -26.87
N SER A 282 -3.30 7.49 -25.84
CA SER A 282 -4.67 7.85 -25.47
C SER A 282 -4.73 9.22 -24.81
N ALA A 283 -3.75 9.52 -23.91
CA ALA A 283 -3.65 10.81 -23.23
C ALA A 283 -3.50 11.99 -24.22
N LYS A 284 -2.73 11.81 -25.31
CA LYS A 284 -2.55 12.82 -26.36
C LYS A 284 -3.87 13.28 -27.01
N ARG A 285 -4.88 12.43 -27.02
CA ARG A 285 -6.21 12.79 -27.57
C ARG A 285 -6.87 13.93 -26.80
N LEU A 286 -6.55 14.07 -25.51
CA LEU A 286 -7.12 15.14 -24.67
C LEU A 286 -6.53 16.51 -24.95
N HIS A 287 -5.39 16.61 -25.62
CA HIS A 287 -4.66 17.86 -25.88
C HIS A 287 -4.41 18.69 -24.62
N LEU A 288 -4.24 18.04 -23.46
CA LEU A 288 -3.99 18.70 -22.19
C LEU A 288 -2.47 18.96 -22.01
N PRO A 289 -2.10 20.10 -21.39
CA PRO A 289 -0.71 20.34 -21.04
C PRO A 289 -0.28 19.42 -19.91
N SER A 290 0.99 19.01 -19.93
CA SER A 290 1.63 18.42 -18.75
C SER A 290 1.78 19.50 -17.68
N LEU A 291 1.24 19.27 -16.50
CA LEU A 291 1.32 20.19 -15.37
C LEU A 291 2.52 19.89 -14.50
N ALA A 292 2.89 18.64 -14.41
CA ALA A 292 4.00 18.15 -13.59
C ALA A 292 4.52 16.82 -14.17
N HIS A 293 5.70 16.43 -13.71
CA HIS A 293 6.25 15.10 -13.97
C HIS A 293 6.35 14.35 -12.64
N THR A 294 6.04 13.06 -12.67
CA THR A 294 6.12 12.19 -11.51
C THR A 294 6.68 10.82 -11.93
N HIS A 295 6.80 9.93 -10.98
CA HIS A 295 7.11 8.54 -11.22
C HIS A 295 5.92 7.68 -10.80
N ILE A 296 5.46 6.85 -11.72
CA ILE A 296 4.49 5.80 -11.39
C ILE A 296 5.20 4.47 -11.27
N ARG A 297 4.62 3.59 -10.49
CA ARG A 297 5.18 2.27 -10.24
C ARG A 297 4.19 1.19 -10.54
N GLY A 298 4.72 0.08 -11.00
CA GLY A 298 3.97 -1.12 -11.23
C GLY A 298 4.85 -2.35 -11.04
N VAL A 299 4.30 -3.51 -11.36
CA VAL A 299 4.99 -4.80 -11.26
C VAL A 299 6.29 -4.82 -12.07
N GLY A 300 6.36 -4.04 -13.14
CA GLY A 300 7.54 -3.90 -14.00
C GLY A 300 8.62 -2.97 -13.44
N GLY A 301 8.34 -2.22 -12.38
CA GLY A 301 9.26 -1.23 -11.83
C GLY A 301 8.69 0.20 -11.84
N SER A 302 9.56 1.21 -11.92
CA SER A 302 9.18 2.63 -11.98
C SER A 302 9.36 3.18 -13.38
N GLU A 303 8.44 4.05 -13.82
CA GLU A 303 8.58 4.81 -15.08
C GLU A 303 8.15 6.26 -14.89
N LYS A 304 8.69 7.16 -15.73
CA LYS A 304 8.29 8.56 -15.73
C LYS A 304 6.89 8.72 -16.28
N SER A 305 6.15 9.66 -15.69
CA SER A 305 4.77 9.97 -15.99
C SER A 305 4.55 11.47 -16.05
N ASP A 306 3.67 11.91 -16.93
CA ASP A 306 3.12 13.26 -16.88
C ASP A 306 1.88 13.29 -16.01
N VAL A 307 1.70 14.38 -15.28
CA VAL A 307 0.46 14.67 -14.55
C VAL A 307 -0.36 15.66 -15.37
N LEU A 308 -1.57 15.24 -15.75
CA LEU A 308 -2.53 16.05 -16.48
C LEU A 308 -3.73 16.33 -15.59
N LYS A 309 -4.50 17.38 -15.93
CA LYS A 309 -5.79 17.68 -15.29
C LYS A 309 -6.89 17.71 -16.32
N ALA A 310 -7.90 16.86 -16.16
CA ALA A 310 -9.15 16.95 -16.88
C ALA A 310 -10.21 17.67 -16.03
N GLU A 311 -11.04 18.48 -16.67
CA GLU A 311 -12.09 19.24 -15.99
C GLU A 311 -13.31 18.38 -15.67
N SER A 312 -13.59 17.38 -16.51
CA SER A 312 -14.77 16.52 -16.36
C SER A 312 -14.46 15.08 -16.76
N MET A 313 -15.10 14.16 -16.06
CA MET A 313 -15.16 12.75 -16.43
C MET A 313 -16.53 12.21 -16.09
N GLU A 314 -16.96 11.20 -16.83
CA GLU A 314 -18.18 10.47 -16.57
C GLU A 314 -17.88 8.97 -16.62
N ILE A 315 -18.24 8.26 -15.57
CA ILE A 315 -18.13 6.80 -15.47
C ILE A 315 -19.54 6.25 -15.30
N ALA A 316 -20.00 5.43 -16.22
CA ALA A 316 -21.34 4.86 -16.18
C ALA A 316 -22.45 5.91 -15.97
N GLY A 317 -22.34 7.10 -16.55
CA GLY A 317 -23.32 8.20 -16.37
C GLY A 317 -23.17 8.97 -15.06
N VAL A 318 -22.23 8.62 -14.19
CA VAL A 318 -21.93 9.37 -12.96
C VAL A 318 -20.82 10.39 -13.25
N PRO A 319 -21.06 11.70 -13.00
CA PRO A 319 -20.09 12.74 -13.30
C PRO A 319 -19.05 12.92 -12.18
N PHE A 320 -17.80 13.15 -12.61
CA PHE A 320 -16.66 13.50 -11.78
C PHE A 320 -16.01 14.79 -12.31
N ARG A 321 -15.31 15.53 -11.46
CA ARG A 321 -14.66 16.80 -11.82
C ARG A 321 -13.25 16.90 -11.28
N SER A 322 -12.44 17.72 -11.95
CA SER A 322 -11.06 18.03 -11.55
C SER A 322 -10.20 16.78 -11.40
N ILE A 323 -10.16 15.97 -12.46
CA ILE A 323 -9.55 14.66 -12.46
C ILE A 323 -8.04 14.75 -12.67
N LYS A 324 -7.27 14.19 -11.74
CA LYS A 324 -5.85 13.91 -11.96
C LYS A 324 -5.71 12.72 -12.91
N ILE A 325 -4.89 12.86 -13.90
CA ILE A 325 -4.53 11.80 -14.83
C ILE A 325 -3.02 11.66 -14.79
N VAL A 326 -2.53 10.45 -14.60
CA VAL A 326 -1.13 10.09 -14.82
C VAL A 326 -1.00 9.33 -16.14
N THR A 327 0.20 9.35 -16.73
CA THR A 327 0.42 8.72 -18.03
C THR A 327 1.39 7.55 -17.92
N ALA A 328 1.23 6.54 -18.76
CA ALA A 328 2.09 5.36 -18.80
C ALA A 328 2.29 4.83 -20.22
N ASP A 329 3.27 3.95 -20.36
CA ASP A 329 3.37 3.12 -21.55
C ASP A 329 2.22 2.12 -21.64
N SER A 330 1.76 1.84 -22.88
CA SER A 330 0.69 0.89 -23.10
C SER A 330 1.06 -0.51 -22.62
N MET A 331 0.14 -1.13 -21.87
CA MET A 331 0.28 -2.51 -21.36
C MET A 331 -0.67 -3.48 -22.03
N LEU A 332 -1.86 -3.00 -22.43
CA LEU A 332 -2.93 -3.83 -22.96
C LEU A 332 -3.43 -3.24 -24.28
N ASP A 333 -3.47 -4.07 -25.30
CA ASP A 333 -4.15 -3.73 -26.55
C ASP A 333 -5.64 -3.53 -26.32
N LYS A 334 -6.24 -2.58 -27.07
CA LYS A 334 -7.67 -2.28 -27.03
C LYS A 334 -8.19 -1.60 -25.76
N THR A 335 -7.31 -1.11 -24.91
CA THR A 335 -7.64 -0.24 -23.77
C THR A 335 -6.90 1.09 -23.90
N ASP A 336 -7.45 2.14 -23.29
CA ASP A 336 -6.88 3.48 -23.29
C ASP A 336 -6.09 3.76 -22.00
N GLY A 337 -6.28 2.94 -20.97
CA GLY A 337 -5.67 3.13 -19.66
C GLY A 337 -6.33 2.31 -18.57
N ILE A 338 -6.16 2.76 -17.33
CA ILE A 338 -6.61 2.13 -16.10
C ILE A 338 -7.55 3.09 -15.35
N LEU A 339 -8.61 2.53 -14.79
CA LEU A 339 -9.49 3.13 -13.80
C LEU A 339 -9.14 2.52 -12.45
N GLY A 340 -8.38 3.23 -11.63
CA GLY A 340 -7.98 2.78 -10.31
C GLY A 340 -9.08 2.90 -9.25
N GLY A 341 -8.84 2.31 -8.08
CA GLY A 341 -9.82 2.28 -7.02
C GLY A 341 -10.07 3.63 -6.34
N ASN A 342 -9.08 4.51 -6.27
CA ASN A 342 -9.16 5.76 -5.51
C ASN A 342 -10.34 6.66 -5.88
N ILE A 343 -10.62 6.79 -7.17
CA ILE A 343 -11.72 7.66 -7.64
C ILE A 343 -13.11 7.14 -7.23
N LEU A 344 -13.19 5.90 -6.80
CA LEU A 344 -14.43 5.21 -6.45
C LEU A 344 -14.67 5.10 -4.94
N ASN A 345 -13.84 5.76 -4.10
CA ASN A 345 -13.91 5.66 -2.64
C ASN A 345 -15.28 5.99 -2.03
N ASP A 346 -16.05 6.87 -2.65
CA ASP A 346 -17.39 7.22 -2.21
C ASP A 346 -18.48 6.44 -2.96
N SER A 347 -18.10 5.35 -3.64
CA SER A 347 -18.99 4.61 -4.54
C SER A 347 -19.17 3.15 -4.13
N VAL A 348 -20.29 2.58 -4.54
CA VAL A 348 -20.50 1.14 -4.57
C VAL A 348 -20.43 0.68 -6.03
N VAL A 349 -19.50 -0.22 -6.32
CA VAL A 349 -19.29 -0.76 -7.66
C VAL A 349 -19.71 -2.23 -7.67
N THR A 350 -20.66 -2.58 -8.52
CA THR A 350 -21.13 -3.96 -8.66
C THR A 350 -20.86 -4.45 -10.08
N LEU A 351 -20.10 -5.54 -10.20
CA LEU A 351 -19.85 -6.24 -11.45
C LEU A 351 -20.77 -7.46 -11.55
N ASP A 352 -21.60 -7.53 -12.58
CA ASP A 352 -22.43 -8.67 -12.92
C ASP A 352 -21.79 -9.38 -14.13
N PHE A 353 -21.12 -10.49 -13.87
CA PHE A 353 -20.39 -11.24 -14.90
C PHE A 353 -21.33 -11.94 -15.88
N GLU A 354 -22.52 -12.36 -15.43
CA GLU A 354 -23.50 -13.05 -16.27
C GLU A 354 -24.16 -12.06 -17.26
N LYS A 355 -24.56 -10.87 -16.77
CA LYS A 355 -25.16 -9.82 -17.60
C LYS A 355 -24.12 -8.97 -18.33
N ARG A 356 -22.86 -9.08 -17.97
CA ARG A 356 -21.76 -8.24 -18.47
C ARG A 356 -22.04 -6.75 -18.27
N THR A 357 -22.47 -6.40 -17.06
CA THR A 357 -22.78 -5.00 -16.69
C THR A 357 -22.07 -4.60 -15.42
N ALA A 358 -21.83 -3.32 -15.26
CA ALA A 358 -21.46 -2.72 -13.99
C ALA A 358 -22.54 -1.75 -13.54
N LEU A 359 -22.86 -1.77 -12.26
CA LEU A 359 -23.66 -0.77 -11.58
C LEU A 359 -22.72 0.08 -10.74
N LEU A 360 -22.72 1.38 -10.96
CA LEU A 360 -22.03 2.38 -10.16
C LEU A 360 -23.08 3.20 -9.40
N THR A 361 -23.02 3.15 -8.07
CA THR A 361 -23.84 3.98 -7.19
C THR A 361 -22.92 4.88 -6.40
N ASN A 362 -23.05 6.18 -6.56
CA ASN A 362 -22.21 7.19 -5.92
C ASN A 362 -23.04 8.11 -5.02
N GLY A 363 -22.47 8.54 -3.90
CA GLY A 363 -23.06 9.47 -2.94
C GLY A 363 -23.04 8.93 -1.51
N ALA A 364 -23.23 9.81 -0.55
CA ALA A 364 -23.11 9.52 0.88
C ALA A 364 -24.02 8.37 1.39
N ASN A 365 -25.08 8.06 0.65
CA ASN A 365 -26.01 6.97 0.97
C ASN A 365 -25.98 5.84 -0.07
N ALA A 366 -24.89 5.72 -0.85
CA ALA A 366 -24.74 4.62 -1.79
C ALA A 366 -24.87 3.27 -1.06
N GLN A 367 -25.63 2.35 -1.64
CA GLN A 367 -25.85 1.02 -1.09
C GLN A 367 -25.63 -0.04 -2.16
N ALA A 368 -25.19 -1.21 -1.72
CA ALA A 368 -25.18 -2.39 -2.57
C ALA A 368 -26.59 -2.71 -3.08
N PRO A 369 -26.72 -3.23 -4.31
CA PRO A 369 -28.00 -3.67 -4.82
C PRO A 369 -28.50 -4.88 -4.01
N ASP A 370 -29.82 -5.12 -4.06
CA ASP A 370 -30.42 -6.28 -3.43
C ASP A 370 -29.74 -7.58 -3.91
N PRO A 371 -29.58 -8.57 -3.04
CA PRO A 371 -29.02 -9.86 -3.38
C PRO A 371 -29.80 -10.54 -4.53
N LEU A 372 -29.08 -11.29 -5.37
CA LEU A 372 -29.69 -12.07 -6.44
C LEU A 372 -30.58 -13.16 -5.85
N SER A 373 -31.82 -13.25 -6.34
CA SER A 373 -32.77 -14.26 -5.86
C SER A 373 -32.28 -15.67 -6.18
N GLY A 374 -32.22 -16.53 -5.14
CA GLY A 374 -31.78 -17.92 -5.23
C GLY A 374 -30.29 -18.14 -5.21
N ASP A 375 -29.49 -17.07 -5.14
CA ASP A 375 -28.05 -17.18 -4.97
C ASP A 375 -27.66 -17.16 -3.49
N LYS A 376 -26.47 -17.69 -3.18
CA LYS A 376 -25.80 -17.52 -1.91
C LYS A 376 -24.89 -16.31 -1.98
N SER A 377 -24.65 -15.69 -0.84
CA SER A 377 -23.71 -14.56 -0.74
C SER A 377 -22.77 -14.71 0.44
N ILE A 378 -21.58 -14.17 0.28
CA ILE A 378 -20.62 -13.98 1.36
C ILE A 378 -20.14 -12.54 1.30
N THR A 379 -20.15 -11.87 2.44
CA THR A 379 -19.65 -10.51 2.58
C THR A 379 -18.45 -10.51 3.53
N LEU A 380 -17.34 -9.94 3.08
CA LEU A 380 -16.07 -9.86 3.78
C LEU A 380 -15.70 -8.40 4.00
N PRO A 381 -15.18 -8.03 5.17
CA PRO A 381 -14.57 -6.71 5.32
C PRO A 381 -13.26 -6.66 4.52
N PHE A 382 -12.97 -5.50 3.92
CA PHE A 382 -11.66 -5.24 3.35
C PHE A 382 -11.02 -4.03 4.04
N HIS A 383 -9.69 -4.02 4.08
CA HIS A 383 -8.91 -2.83 4.40
C HIS A 383 -8.57 -2.10 3.12
N TYR A 384 -8.80 -0.81 3.12
CA TYR A 384 -8.41 0.08 2.03
C TYR A 384 -7.12 0.79 2.44
N TYR A 385 -6.05 0.50 1.73
CA TYR A 385 -4.73 0.99 2.08
C TYR A 385 -3.93 1.34 0.82
N HIS A 386 -3.47 2.58 0.72
CA HIS A 386 -2.76 3.11 -0.45
C HIS A 386 -3.43 2.80 -1.79
N GLY A 387 -4.74 3.06 -1.86
CA GLY A 387 -5.51 2.85 -3.10
C GLY A 387 -5.84 1.40 -3.43
N CYS A 388 -5.39 0.45 -2.63
CA CYS A 388 -5.58 -0.97 -2.83
C CYS A 388 -6.48 -1.59 -1.78
N LEU A 389 -7.08 -2.72 -2.13
CA LEU A 389 -8.03 -3.44 -1.31
C LEU A 389 -7.39 -4.73 -0.78
N TYR A 390 -7.47 -4.96 0.52
CA TYR A 390 -6.92 -6.16 1.17
C TYR A 390 -7.98 -6.89 1.96
N ILE A 391 -8.07 -8.21 1.81
CA ILE A 391 -8.93 -9.07 2.60
C ILE A 391 -8.12 -10.14 3.33
N GLN A 392 -8.65 -10.57 4.48
CA GLN A 392 -8.09 -11.71 5.18
C GLN A 392 -8.72 -13.00 4.66
N VAL A 393 -7.89 -13.93 4.22
CA VAL A 393 -8.29 -15.23 3.70
C VAL A 393 -7.39 -16.33 4.27
N ALA A 394 -7.70 -17.60 3.98
CA ALA A 394 -6.74 -18.67 4.22
C ALA A 394 -6.46 -19.44 2.91
N VAL A 395 -5.20 -19.80 2.68
CA VAL A 395 -4.79 -20.66 1.57
C VAL A 395 -4.35 -21.99 2.16
N ASN A 396 -5.06 -23.06 1.80
CA ASN A 396 -4.83 -24.40 2.35
C ASN A 396 -4.72 -24.41 3.90
N GLY A 397 -5.57 -23.59 4.56
CA GLY A 397 -5.63 -23.47 6.02
C GLY A 397 -4.64 -22.47 6.65
N GLN A 398 -3.76 -21.85 5.88
CA GLN A 398 -2.86 -20.80 6.35
C GLN A 398 -3.50 -19.42 6.16
N ALA A 399 -3.78 -18.73 7.25
CA ALA A 399 -4.32 -17.37 7.20
C ALA A 399 -3.29 -16.36 6.66
N LEU A 400 -3.74 -15.46 5.79
CA LEU A 400 -2.91 -14.44 5.16
C LEU A 400 -3.75 -13.26 4.65
N TRP A 401 -3.07 -12.17 4.32
CA TRP A 401 -3.67 -11.05 3.61
C TRP A 401 -3.55 -11.24 2.10
N ALA A 402 -4.66 -11.04 1.40
CA ALA A 402 -4.73 -11.04 -0.06
C ALA A 402 -4.98 -9.63 -0.57
N LEU A 403 -4.19 -9.20 -1.56
CA LEU A 403 -4.49 -8.04 -2.39
C LEU A 403 -5.57 -8.41 -3.40
N LEU A 404 -6.64 -7.63 -3.47
CA LEU A 404 -7.67 -7.76 -4.50
C LEU A 404 -7.24 -6.97 -5.73
N ASP A 405 -7.03 -7.65 -6.84
CA ASP A 405 -6.46 -7.05 -8.03
C ASP A 405 -7.28 -7.45 -9.27
N THR A 406 -8.26 -6.62 -9.63
CA THR A 406 -9.05 -6.84 -10.86
C THR A 406 -8.27 -6.51 -12.14
N GLY A 407 -7.07 -5.92 -12.02
CA GLY A 407 -6.10 -5.74 -13.11
C GLY A 407 -5.21 -6.96 -13.33
N ALA A 408 -5.18 -7.91 -12.41
CA ALA A 408 -4.47 -9.18 -12.57
C ALA A 408 -5.37 -10.26 -13.17
N PHE A 409 -4.86 -10.97 -14.19
CA PHE A 409 -5.61 -12.06 -14.84
C PHE A 409 -5.75 -13.28 -13.91
N ARG A 410 -4.68 -13.67 -13.23
CA ARG A 410 -4.62 -14.85 -12.37
C ARG A 410 -4.39 -14.50 -10.92
N SER A 411 -4.98 -15.27 -10.04
CA SER A 411 -4.59 -15.30 -8.64
C SER A 411 -3.23 -15.96 -8.52
N THR A 412 -2.32 -15.33 -7.76
CA THR A 412 -0.92 -15.74 -7.71
C THR A 412 -0.38 -15.63 -6.28
N LEU A 413 0.29 -16.67 -5.82
CA LEU A 413 0.96 -16.70 -4.52
C LEU A 413 2.34 -16.03 -4.58
N SER A 414 2.88 -15.60 -3.45
CA SER A 414 4.31 -15.34 -3.34
C SER A 414 5.10 -16.61 -3.67
N LEU A 415 6.29 -16.46 -4.28
CA LEU A 415 7.12 -17.60 -4.65
C LEU A 415 7.47 -18.45 -3.44
N ARG A 416 7.70 -17.80 -2.29
CA ARG A 416 7.96 -18.46 -1.01
C ARG A 416 6.78 -19.34 -0.58
N LEU A 417 5.57 -18.78 -0.57
CA LEU A 417 4.36 -19.51 -0.18
C LEU A 417 4.06 -20.64 -1.16
N ALA A 418 4.16 -20.39 -2.47
CA ALA A 418 3.96 -21.43 -3.48
C ALA A 418 4.94 -22.60 -3.30
N ARG A 419 6.23 -22.34 -3.04
CA ARG A 419 7.21 -23.38 -2.74
C ARG A 419 6.88 -24.18 -1.47
N GLU A 420 6.34 -23.51 -0.46
CA GLU A 420 5.91 -24.15 0.77
C GLU A 420 4.71 -25.07 0.53
N GLN A 421 3.71 -24.60 -0.20
CA GLN A 421 2.51 -25.38 -0.56
C GLN A 421 2.85 -26.61 -1.42
N LEU A 422 3.87 -26.52 -2.27
CA LEU A 422 4.32 -27.57 -3.18
C LEU A 422 5.39 -28.49 -2.55
N ARG A 423 5.75 -28.29 -1.29
CA ARG A 423 6.78 -29.08 -0.63
C ARG A 423 6.37 -30.56 -0.52
N GLY A 424 7.24 -31.42 -1.03
CA GLY A 424 7.03 -32.88 -0.99
C GLY A 424 6.19 -33.45 -2.12
N LEU A 425 5.71 -32.60 -3.05
CA LEU A 425 4.99 -33.04 -4.24
C LEU A 425 5.96 -33.44 -5.38
N PRO A 426 5.53 -34.30 -6.32
CA PRO A 426 6.32 -34.72 -7.46
C PRO A 426 6.83 -33.53 -8.29
N LYS A 427 8.14 -33.50 -8.58
CA LYS A 427 8.77 -32.37 -9.30
C LYS A 427 8.37 -32.29 -10.76
N GLU A 428 8.01 -33.39 -11.36
CA GLU A 428 7.54 -33.50 -12.76
C GLU A 428 6.26 -32.70 -13.02
N ASP A 429 5.48 -32.42 -11.98
CA ASP A 429 4.26 -31.63 -12.07
C ASP A 429 4.47 -30.16 -11.70
N ILE A 430 5.72 -29.75 -11.47
CA ILE A 430 6.09 -28.41 -11.09
C ILE A 430 7.01 -27.79 -12.14
N GLN A 431 6.56 -26.75 -12.80
CA GLN A 431 7.34 -25.96 -13.73
C GLN A 431 7.90 -24.70 -13.03
N THR A 432 9.18 -24.45 -13.20
CA THR A 432 9.85 -23.23 -12.71
C THR A 432 10.56 -22.54 -13.85
N GLY A 433 10.68 -21.23 -13.78
CA GLY A 433 11.37 -20.46 -14.80
C GLY A 433 11.66 -19.02 -14.38
N THR A 434 12.20 -18.27 -15.33
CA THR A 434 12.41 -16.83 -15.21
C THR A 434 11.78 -16.16 -16.40
N ASP A 435 10.91 -15.20 -16.16
CA ASP A 435 10.31 -14.34 -17.16
C ASP A 435 11.02 -12.97 -17.15
N THR A 436 11.29 -12.46 -18.37
CA THR A 436 11.92 -11.16 -18.60
C THR A 436 11.04 -10.23 -19.42
N GLY A 437 9.78 -10.63 -19.69
CA GLY A 437 8.83 -9.84 -20.45
C GLY A 437 8.24 -8.66 -19.69
N LYS A 438 7.62 -7.72 -20.39
CA LYS A 438 6.84 -6.62 -19.80
C LYS A 438 5.57 -7.21 -19.16
N ARG A 439 5.35 -6.97 -17.87
CA ARG A 439 4.28 -7.60 -17.09
C ARG A 439 3.34 -6.61 -16.45
N GLY A 440 3.47 -5.36 -16.72
CA GLY A 440 2.67 -4.30 -16.07
C GLY A 440 3.31 -2.94 -16.29
N ILE A 441 2.90 -1.97 -15.50
CA ILE A 441 3.51 -0.64 -15.49
C ILE A 441 4.96 -0.73 -15.00
N GLY A 442 5.83 0.08 -15.57
CA GLY A 442 7.24 0.21 -15.24
C GLY A 442 8.19 -0.45 -16.24
N SER A 443 9.49 -0.21 -16.06
CA SER A 443 10.51 -0.73 -16.97
C SER A 443 10.65 -2.25 -16.85
N SER A 444 10.81 -2.93 -17.98
CA SER A 444 10.83 -4.39 -18.10
C SER A 444 12.14 -5.07 -17.67
N ASP A 445 13.03 -4.38 -16.97
CA ASP A 445 14.37 -4.90 -16.63
C ASP A 445 14.38 -5.90 -15.48
N ASN A 446 13.27 -6.06 -14.80
CA ASN A 446 13.15 -6.97 -13.67
C ASN A 446 12.88 -8.41 -14.13
N LYS A 447 13.82 -9.30 -13.79
CA LYS A 447 13.62 -10.75 -13.96
C LYS A 447 12.68 -11.27 -12.87
N MET A 448 11.57 -11.86 -13.28
CA MET A 448 10.61 -12.52 -12.41
C MET A 448 10.89 -14.01 -12.39
N GLN A 449 11.12 -14.58 -11.21
CA GLN A 449 11.06 -16.03 -11.02
C GLN A 449 9.61 -16.46 -10.84
N TYR A 450 9.24 -17.56 -11.45
CA TYR A 450 7.90 -18.13 -11.31
C TYR A 450 7.94 -19.62 -11.03
N ILE A 451 6.87 -20.09 -10.43
CA ILE A 451 6.54 -21.51 -10.24
C ILE A 451 5.08 -21.71 -10.64
N VAL A 452 4.80 -22.75 -11.41
CA VAL A 452 3.44 -23.16 -11.77
C VAL A 452 3.33 -24.66 -11.58
N SER A 453 2.19 -25.12 -11.08
CA SER A 453 1.95 -26.51 -10.79
C SER A 453 0.57 -26.94 -11.30
N ARG A 454 0.39 -28.25 -11.49
CA ARG A 454 -0.91 -28.87 -11.72
C ARG A 454 -1.74 -29.04 -10.45
N TYR A 455 -1.13 -28.85 -9.29
CA TYR A 455 -1.82 -28.95 -8.02
C TYR A 455 -2.60 -27.67 -7.76
N GLU A 456 -3.84 -27.82 -7.37
CA GLU A 456 -4.70 -26.73 -6.99
C GLU A 456 -4.45 -26.31 -5.54
N SER A 457 -4.45 -25.03 -5.29
CA SER A 457 -4.60 -24.44 -3.97
C SER A 457 -6.03 -23.94 -3.80
N GLN A 458 -6.47 -23.78 -2.55
CA GLN A 458 -7.81 -23.29 -2.26
C GLN A 458 -7.73 -22.03 -1.41
N ILE A 459 -8.37 -20.97 -1.89
CA ILE A 459 -8.60 -19.76 -1.10
C ILE A 459 -9.89 -19.97 -0.30
N GLN A 460 -9.79 -20.00 1.00
CA GLN A 460 -10.92 -20.03 1.91
C GLN A 460 -11.33 -18.61 2.25
N LEU A 461 -12.52 -18.21 1.81
CA LEU A 461 -13.10 -16.89 2.05
C LEU A 461 -13.81 -16.81 3.41
N SER A 462 -14.38 -17.91 3.87
CA SER A 462 -15.11 -17.99 5.14
C SER A 462 -14.88 -19.33 5.82
N GLN A 463 -14.98 -19.34 7.13
CA GLN A 463 -14.93 -20.55 7.94
C GLN A 463 -16.31 -21.10 8.28
N ASN A 464 -17.34 -20.23 8.31
CA ASN A 464 -18.68 -20.65 8.73
C ASN A 464 -19.78 -19.86 7.99
N PRO A 465 -20.45 -20.44 6.99
CA PRO A 465 -20.09 -21.71 6.35
C PRO A 465 -18.76 -21.61 5.60
N PRO A 466 -18.03 -22.70 5.43
CA PRO A 466 -16.77 -22.67 4.67
C PRO A 466 -17.08 -22.44 3.18
N VAL A 467 -16.39 -21.44 2.60
CA VAL A 467 -16.47 -21.08 1.18
C VAL A 467 -15.07 -21.06 0.60
N TYR A 468 -14.87 -21.83 -0.48
CA TYR A 468 -13.57 -22.01 -1.11
C TYR A 468 -13.60 -21.63 -2.58
N ILE A 469 -12.54 -20.96 -3.02
CA ILE A 469 -12.25 -20.70 -4.43
C ILE A 469 -11.02 -21.51 -4.81
N PRO A 470 -11.12 -22.44 -5.79
CA PRO A 470 -9.95 -23.12 -6.30
C PRO A 470 -9.09 -22.18 -7.14
N ILE A 471 -7.77 -22.27 -7.00
CA ILE A 471 -6.81 -21.56 -7.84
C ILE A 471 -5.70 -22.52 -8.29
N ASP A 472 -5.16 -22.29 -9.47
CA ASP A 472 -3.91 -22.91 -9.87
C ASP A 472 -2.80 -22.51 -8.91
N THR A 473 -2.03 -23.48 -8.41
CA THR A 473 -0.89 -23.13 -7.55
C THR A 473 0.22 -22.53 -8.40
N ALA A 474 0.21 -21.21 -8.48
CA ALA A 474 1.21 -20.41 -9.17
C ALA A 474 1.85 -19.43 -8.17
N GLY A 475 3.14 -19.19 -8.30
CA GLY A 475 3.88 -18.26 -7.46
C GLY A 475 4.84 -17.38 -8.26
N THR A 476 5.07 -16.17 -7.77
CA THR A 476 5.97 -15.20 -8.41
C THR A 476 6.86 -14.51 -7.38
N SER A 477 8.11 -14.23 -7.78
CA SER A 477 9.04 -13.43 -6.96
C SER A 477 8.66 -11.94 -6.91
N ASP A 478 7.71 -11.51 -7.72
CA ASP A 478 7.25 -10.12 -7.67
C ASP A 478 6.53 -9.87 -6.33
N LEU A 479 5.76 -10.82 -5.83
CA LEU A 479 5.16 -10.73 -4.49
C LEU A 479 6.16 -10.83 -3.35
N ASP A 480 7.25 -11.60 -3.51
CA ASP A 480 8.29 -11.71 -2.47
C ASP A 480 9.03 -10.38 -2.26
N ARG A 481 9.04 -9.48 -3.28
CA ARG A 481 9.68 -8.17 -3.23
C ARG A 481 8.75 -7.07 -2.73
N GLN A 482 7.55 -7.42 -2.32
CA GLN A 482 6.50 -6.52 -1.92
C GLN A 482 6.05 -5.52 -2.85
N ILE A 483 5.66 -5.95 -3.88
CA ILE A 483 5.22 -5.07 -4.86
C ILE A 483 3.71 -5.03 -4.88
N SER A 484 3.15 -4.29 -3.97
CA SER A 484 2.06 -3.45 -4.37
C SER A 484 2.67 -2.18 -4.95
N PRO A 485 2.50 -1.88 -6.22
CA PRO A 485 3.12 -0.73 -6.88
C PRO A 485 2.71 0.60 -6.28
N SER A 486 1.51 0.64 -5.74
CA SER A 486 0.93 1.80 -5.09
C SER A 486 1.02 1.70 -3.57
N ALA A 487 1.06 0.51 -3.02
CA ALA A 487 1.16 0.32 -1.61
C ALA A 487 2.63 0.19 -1.24
N GLN A 488 3.13 1.20 -0.62
CA GLN A 488 4.32 1.12 0.21
C GLN A 488 3.98 0.27 1.44
N THR A 489 3.46 -0.95 1.18
CA THR A 489 3.07 -1.86 2.24
C THR A 489 4.30 -2.35 2.92
N ASP A 490 4.44 -2.02 4.17
CA ASP A 490 5.47 -2.56 5.02
C ASP A 490 5.12 -3.97 5.52
N PHE A 491 4.21 -4.67 4.88
CA PHE A 491 3.87 -6.04 5.24
C PHE A 491 3.89 -6.97 4.03
N GLU A 492 4.11 -8.24 4.30
CA GLU A 492 4.20 -9.27 3.26
C GLU A 492 2.81 -9.60 2.71
N ILE A 493 2.60 -9.32 1.42
CA ILE A 493 1.45 -9.80 0.67
C ILE A 493 1.81 -11.16 0.11
N SER A 494 1.11 -12.20 0.54
CA SER A 494 1.39 -13.55 0.11
C SER A 494 0.48 -14.04 -1.02
N LEU A 495 -0.59 -13.30 -1.34
CA LEU A 495 -1.54 -13.63 -2.40
C LEU A 495 -2.01 -12.37 -3.13
N TRP A 496 -1.90 -12.37 -4.46
CA TRP A 496 -2.73 -11.56 -5.34
C TRP A 496 -3.96 -12.35 -5.75
N MET A 497 -5.13 -11.81 -5.46
CA MET A 497 -6.40 -12.40 -5.84
C MET A 497 -6.90 -11.69 -7.10
N GLY A 498 -6.63 -12.30 -8.25
CA GLY A 498 -6.96 -11.79 -9.58
C GLY A 498 -8.30 -12.26 -10.10
N MET A 499 -8.61 -11.86 -11.34
CA MET A 499 -9.89 -12.12 -12.03
C MET A 499 -10.24 -13.60 -12.09
N SER A 500 -9.28 -14.51 -12.20
CA SER A 500 -9.55 -15.96 -12.17
C SER A 500 -10.26 -16.43 -10.89
N SER A 501 -10.12 -15.69 -9.77
CA SER A 501 -10.90 -15.97 -8.55
C SER A 501 -12.25 -15.25 -8.53
N PHE A 502 -12.34 -14.09 -9.13
CA PHE A 502 -13.58 -13.30 -9.13
C PHE A 502 -14.65 -13.90 -10.04
N THR A 503 -14.27 -14.50 -11.15
CA THR A 503 -15.21 -15.09 -12.12
C THR A 503 -15.92 -16.35 -11.62
N TYR A 504 -15.55 -16.89 -10.45
CA TYR A 504 -16.36 -17.91 -9.76
C TYR A 504 -17.66 -17.34 -9.18
N ALA A 505 -17.73 -16.01 -8.97
CA ALA A 505 -18.96 -15.34 -8.58
C ALA A 505 -19.78 -14.96 -9.81
N ARG A 506 -21.10 -14.91 -9.67
CA ARG A 506 -21.99 -14.32 -10.68
C ARG A 506 -21.95 -12.80 -10.61
N ARG A 507 -21.82 -12.30 -9.38
CA ARG A 507 -21.80 -10.87 -9.10
C ARG A 507 -20.86 -10.58 -7.94
N ILE A 508 -20.09 -9.51 -8.07
CA ILE A 508 -19.22 -9.00 -7.02
C ILE A 508 -19.55 -7.53 -6.79
N THR A 509 -19.67 -7.17 -5.51
CA THR A 509 -19.91 -5.80 -5.10
C THR A 509 -18.78 -5.30 -4.21
N PHE A 510 -18.15 -4.22 -4.63
CA PHE A 510 -17.17 -3.44 -3.87
C PHE A 510 -17.89 -2.25 -3.23
N ASP A 511 -18.17 -2.31 -1.96
CA ASP A 511 -18.79 -1.23 -1.18
C ASP A 511 -17.67 -0.46 -0.47
N TYR A 512 -17.09 0.51 -1.19
CA TYR A 512 -15.97 1.30 -0.66
C TYR A 512 -16.36 2.09 0.59
N PRO A 513 -17.52 2.77 0.67
CA PRO A 513 -17.88 3.52 1.87
C PRO A 513 -18.02 2.69 3.15
N ARG A 514 -18.31 1.38 3.00
CA ARG A 514 -18.46 0.48 4.17
C ARG A 514 -17.32 -0.50 4.31
N HIS A 515 -16.36 -0.46 3.39
CA HIS A 515 -15.24 -1.40 3.31
C HIS A 515 -15.72 -2.86 3.27
N LEU A 516 -16.70 -3.15 2.42
CA LEU A 516 -17.28 -4.49 2.28
C LEU A 516 -17.16 -5.01 0.85
N LEU A 517 -16.74 -6.26 0.73
CA LEU A 517 -16.70 -7.02 -0.51
C LEU A 517 -17.73 -8.15 -0.44
N THR A 518 -18.68 -8.17 -1.38
CA THR A 518 -19.70 -9.21 -1.44
C THR A 518 -19.56 -10.04 -2.69
N PHE A 519 -19.47 -11.36 -2.52
CA PHE A 519 -19.53 -12.35 -3.60
C PHE A 519 -20.91 -13.00 -3.58
N GLU A 520 -21.56 -13.08 -4.75
CA GLU A 520 -22.81 -13.78 -4.95
C GLU A 520 -22.60 -14.91 -5.97
N TYR A 521 -22.99 -16.12 -5.61
CA TYR A 521 -22.68 -17.33 -6.36
C TYR A 521 -23.80 -18.36 -6.29
N LYS A 522 -23.85 -19.27 -7.26
CA LYS A 522 -24.73 -20.46 -7.24
C LYS A 522 -24.00 -21.63 -6.60
N GLU A 523 -24.74 -22.46 -5.85
CA GLU A 523 -24.27 -23.82 -5.58
C GLU A 523 -24.41 -24.68 -6.85
N PRO A 524 -23.38 -25.44 -7.27
CA PRO A 524 -22.14 -25.80 -6.59
C PRO A 524 -20.90 -25.00 -7.10
N ASP A 525 -21.07 -23.81 -7.63
CA ASP A 525 -19.96 -23.05 -8.26
C ASP A 525 -18.78 -22.80 -7.30
N LEU A 526 -19.07 -22.72 -6.01
CA LEU A 526 -18.06 -22.72 -4.96
C LEU A 526 -18.17 -24.04 -4.18
N ALA A 527 -17.40 -25.03 -4.59
CA ALA A 527 -17.45 -26.36 -4.01
C ALA A 527 -17.00 -26.40 -2.54
N PRO A 528 -17.60 -27.27 -1.69
CA PRO A 528 -16.98 -27.63 -0.43
C PRO A 528 -15.61 -28.26 -0.71
N ALA A 529 -14.63 -27.99 0.18
CA ALA A 529 -13.28 -28.49 0.03
C ALA A 529 -13.28 -29.98 -0.37
N PRO A 530 -12.55 -30.38 -1.40
CA PRO A 530 -12.24 -31.79 -1.56
C PRO A 530 -11.49 -32.22 -0.30
N GLY A 531 -11.89 -33.34 0.28
CA GLY A 531 -11.18 -33.91 1.42
C GLY A 531 -9.69 -34.01 1.11
N PRO A 532 -8.82 -34.02 2.15
CA PRO A 532 -7.38 -33.96 1.98
C PRO A 532 -6.97 -34.96 0.90
N ALA A 533 -6.20 -34.50 -0.08
CA ALA A 533 -5.67 -35.33 -1.15
C ALA A 533 -5.13 -36.61 -0.51
N LYS A 534 -5.70 -37.75 -0.84
CA LYS A 534 -5.24 -39.02 -0.31
C LYS A 534 -3.75 -39.12 -0.60
N LYS A 535 -2.99 -39.22 0.48
CA LYS A 535 -1.53 -39.44 0.44
C LYS A 535 -1.21 -40.68 -0.36
#